data_c8dd5d80741ed1c2aa2c547951349cb1
#
_entry.id   c8dd5d80741ed1c2aa2c547951349cb1
#
_cell.length_a   1.000
_cell.length_b   1.000
_cell.length_c   1.000
_cell.angle_alpha   90.00
_cell.angle_beta   90.00
_cell.angle_gamma   90.00
#
_symmetry.space_group_name_H-M   'P 1'
#
loop_
_entity.id
_entity.type
_entity.pdbx_description
1 polymer ?
#
loop_
_entity_poly.entity_id
_entity_poly.type
_entity_poly.pdbx_seq_one_letter_code
_entity_poly.pdbx_strand_id
1 'polypeptide(L)'
;MPSFMRRVFWYLNKFFMVPMFRLGFGPFFGNPLTGYIMVMKVIGRKTGKVRLTPVNYAIHNGNVYCISGGRMESDWYRNLLANPEVDLILPGGCVYARMNEVTAADEKLPIIRQILKNAGFAGFFEGYNPFTVTDTELVEKSADLPLLCFHPLGLGSGPSDAGGWAWFWAFVVTVILIVLLVR
;
A
#
# COMPACT_ATOMS: atom_id res chain seq x y z
N MET A 1 0.82 13.14 11.81
CA MET A 1 1.18 13.76 10.50
C MET A 1 0.43 15.09 10.33
N PRO A 2 1.12 16.23 9.97
CA PRO A 2 0.48 17.53 9.74
C PRO A 2 -0.59 17.48 8.65
N SER A 3 -1.64 18.34 8.77
CA SER A 3 -2.78 18.36 7.80
C SER A 3 -2.35 18.67 6.37
N PHE A 4 -1.32 19.52 6.22
CA PHE A 4 -0.71 19.82 4.92
C PHE A 4 -0.12 18.58 4.27
N MET A 5 0.68 17.80 5.00
CA MET A 5 1.29 16.56 4.48
C MET A 5 0.24 15.52 4.07
N ARG A 6 -0.87 15.40 4.81
CA ARG A 6 -1.99 14.54 4.41
C ARG A 6 -2.56 14.94 3.04
N ARG A 7 -2.69 16.24 2.76
CA ARG A 7 -3.13 16.72 1.44
C ARG A 7 -2.10 16.39 0.36
N VAL A 8 -0.82 16.64 0.61
CA VAL A 8 0.27 16.33 -0.34
C VAL A 8 0.24 14.83 -0.69
N PHE A 9 0.20 13.95 0.31
CA PHE A 9 0.12 12.51 0.06
C PHE A 9 -1.19 12.09 -0.64
N TRP A 10 -2.31 12.75 -0.38
CA TRP A 10 -3.56 12.48 -1.08
C TRP A 10 -3.44 12.80 -2.57
N TYR A 11 -2.87 13.97 -2.94
CA TYR A 11 -2.61 14.33 -4.33
C TYR A 11 -1.60 13.39 -4.99
N LEU A 12 -0.49 13.11 -4.31
CA LEU A 12 0.54 12.18 -4.79
C LEU A 12 -0.06 10.80 -5.07
N ASN A 13 -0.84 10.26 -4.15
CA ASN A 13 -1.47 8.97 -4.31
C ASN A 13 -2.46 8.96 -5.47
N LYS A 14 -3.33 9.97 -5.57
CA LYS A 14 -4.40 10.01 -6.57
C LYS A 14 -3.89 10.27 -7.98
N PHE A 15 -2.96 11.20 -8.15
CA PHE A 15 -2.53 11.68 -9.46
C PHE A 15 -1.20 11.09 -9.95
N PHE A 16 -0.45 10.45 -9.07
CA PHE A 16 0.83 9.83 -9.42
C PHE A 16 0.85 8.34 -9.13
N MET A 17 0.73 7.92 -7.86
CA MET A 17 0.93 6.51 -7.49
C MET A 17 -0.11 5.59 -8.13
N VAL A 18 -1.40 5.90 -8.05
CA VAL A 18 -2.45 5.09 -8.66
C VAL A 18 -2.29 5.00 -10.18
N PRO A 19 -2.11 6.10 -10.95
CA PRO A 19 -1.80 6.01 -12.38
C PRO A 19 -0.56 5.17 -12.70
N MET A 20 0.53 5.32 -11.95
CA MET A 20 1.75 4.54 -12.16
C MET A 20 1.51 3.04 -12.02
N PHE A 21 0.81 2.61 -10.96
CA PHE A 21 0.44 1.21 -10.80
C PHE A 21 -0.49 0.71 -11.93
N ARG A 22 -1.44 1.53 -12.37
CA ARG A 22 -2.34 1.21 -13.50
C ARG A 22 -1.60 1.08 -14.83
N LEU A 23 -0.53 1.84 -15.03
CA LEU A 23 0.35 1.75 -16.20
C LEU A 23 1.35 0.59 -16.13
N GLY A 24 1.37 -0.18 -15.04
CA GLY A 24 2.29 -1.30 -14.87
C GLY A 24 3.68 -0.91 -14.33
N PHE A 25 3.87 0.34 -13.89
CA PHE A 25 5.13 0.80 -13.28
C PHE A 25 5.26 0.47 -11.79
N GLY A 26 4.34 -0.31 -11.22
CA GLY A 26 4.40 -0.76 -9.82
C GLY A 26 5.76 -1.31 -9.39
N PRO A 27 6.45 -2.16 -10.17
CA PRO A 27 7.77 -2.69 -9.81
C PRO A 27 8.84 -1.63 -9.54
N PHE A 28 8.74 -0.44 -10.11
CA PHE A 28 9.69 0.66 -9.87
C PHE A 28 9.52 1.33 -8.50
N PHE A 29 8.42 1.06 -7.79
CA PHE A 29 8.09 1.63 -6.48
C PHE A 29 8.28 0.65 -5.32
N GLY A 30 8.91 -0.49 -5.53
CA GLY A 30 9.23 -1.48 -4.51
C GLY A 30 10.71 -1.46 -4.11
N ASN A 31 11.22 -0.32 -3.65
CA ASN A 31 12.62 -0.17 -3.28
C ASN A 31 12.78 0.62 -1.96
N PRO A 32 13.95 0.53 -1.28
CA PRO A 32 14.15 1.17 0.02
C PRO A 32 14.00 2.70 0.02
N LEU A 33 14.20 3.37 -1.13
CA LEU A 33 14.11 4.83 -1.21
C LEU A 33 12.65 5.30 -1.32
N THR A 34 11.93 4.77 -2.29
CA THR A 34 10.51 5.13 -2.55
C THR A 34 9.55 4.45 -1.59
N GLY A 35 9.99 3.37 -0.96
CA GLY A 35 9.20 2.51 -0.10
C GLY A 35 8.55 1.34 -0.87
N TYR A 36 8.20 0.30 -0.11
CA TYR A 36 7.44 -0.84 -0.63
C TYR A 36 5.97 -0.49 -0.56
N ILE A 37 5.38 -0.20 -1.72
CA ILE A 37 4.00 0.27 -1.86
C ILE A 37 3.18 -0.79 -2.59
N MET A 38 1.98 -1.05 -2.09
CA MET A 38 0.93 -1.79 -2.79
C MET A 38 -0.28 -0.90 -3.02
N VAL A 39 -1.15 -1.26 -3.96
CA VAL A 39 -2.44 -0.61 -4.15
C VAL A 39 -3.56 -1.59 -3.83
N MET A 40 -4.38 -1.25 -2.85
CA MET A 40 -5.57 -2.03 -2.48
C MET A 40 -6.77 -1.60 -3.31
N LYS A 41 -7.57 -2.55 -3.81
CA LYS A 41 -8.88 -2.30 -4.42
C LYS A 41 -9.98 -2.44 -3.37
N VAL A 42 -10.23 -1.38 -2.64
CA VAL A 42 -11.18 -1.37 -1.53
C VAL A 42 -12.58 -1.01 -2.02
N ILE A 43 -13.59 -1.77 -1.61
CA ILE A 43 -14.99 -1.50 -1.96
C ILE A 43 -15.55 -0.44 -0.99
N GLY A 44 -16.05 0.65 -1.53
CA GLY A 44 -16.65 1.73 -0.74
C GLY A 44 -17.95 1.30 -0.05
N ARG A 45 -17.99 1.28 1.29
CA ARG A 45 -19.11 0.82 2.11
C ARG A 45 -20.44 1.52 1.84
N LYS A 46 -20.39 2.79 1.37
CA LYS A 46 -21.59 3.58 1.08
C LYS A 46 -22.01 3.53 -0.39
N THR A 47 -21.09 3.27 -1.30
CA THR A 47 -21.35 3.46 -2.74
C THR A 47 -21.13 2.20 -3.56
N GLY A 48 -20.55 1.13 -2.99
CA GLY A 48 -20.14 -0.08 -3.71
C GLY A 48 -19.02 0.14 -4.74
N LYS A 49 -18.55 1.38 -4.93
CA LYS A 49 -17.51 1.68 -5.93
C LYS A 49 -16.14 1.27 -5.44
N VAL A 50 -15.34 0.68 -6.33
CA VAL A 50 -13.94 0.37 -6.06
C VAL A 50 -13.13 1.65 -5.87
N ARG A 51 -12.31 1.66 -4.82
CA ARG A 51 -11.36 2.73 -4.47
C ARG A 51 -9.96 2.15 -4.48
N LEU A 52 -9.07 2.79 -5.22
CA LEU A 52 -7.65 2.41 -5.26
C LEU A 52 -6.90 3.18 -4.17
N THR A 53 -6.29 2.45 -3.25
CA THR A 53 -5.64 3.02 -2.07
C THR A 53 -4.19 2.55 -2.00
N PRO A 54 -3.20 3.40 -2.32
CA PRO A 54 -1.79 3.09 -2.12
C PRO A 54 -1.44 3.11 -0.63
N VAL A 55 -0.73 2.08 -0.17
CA VAL A 55 -0.24 1.98 1.22
C VAL A 55 1.12 1.27 1.24
N ASN A 56 1.94 1.59 2.24
CA ASN A 56 3.14 0.82 2.51
C ASN A 56 2.79 -0.52 3.15
N TYR A 57 3.59 -1.55 2.83
CA TYR A 57 3.34 -2.89 3.31
C TYR A 57 4.62 -3.61 3.76
N ALA A 58 4.43 -4.67 4.52
CA ALA A 58 5.44 -5.69 4.80
C ALA A 58 4.84 -7.08 4.53
N ILE A 59 5.71 -8.05 4.25
CA ILE A 59 5.34 -9.46 4.16
C ILE A 59 5.99 -10.19 5.33
N HIS A 60 5.19 -10.94 6.08
CA HIS A 60 5.67 -11.77 7.17
C HIS A 60 4.89 -13.09 7.20
N ASN A 61 5.59 -14.22 7.26
CA ASN A 61 4.99 -15.56 7.28
C ASN A 61 3.92 -15.78 6.20
N GLY A 62 4.17 -15.32 4.97
CA GLY A 62 3.25 -15.48 3.82
C GLY A 62 2.04 -14.55 3.81
N ASN A 63 1.86 -13.72 4.84
CA ASN A 63 0.79 -12.73 4.92
C ASN A 63 1.32 -11.33 4.60
N VAL A 64 0.44 -10.48 4.08
CA VAL A 64 0.74 -9.08 3.79
C VAL A 64 0.19 -8.20 4.91
N TYR A 65 0.96 -7.23 5.37
CA TYR A 65 0.58 -6.35 6.47
C TYR A 65 0.67 -4.88 6.05
N CYS A 66 -0.27 -4.07 6.52
CA CYS A 66 -0.16 -2.62 6.45
C CYS A 66 -0.72 -1.94 7.71
N ILE A 67 -0.36 -0.69 7.93
CA ILE A 67 -0.89 0.14 9.02
C ILE A 67 -1.82 1.22 8.46
N SER A 68 -2.84 1.58 9.25
CA SER A 68 -3.67 2.73 8.94
C SER A 68 -3.10 3.99 9.59
N GLY A 69 -2.26 4.74 8.85
CA GLY A 69 -1.67 5.99 9.34
C GLY A 69 -2.69 7.09 9.64
N GLY A 70 -3.88 7.05 9.04
CA GLY A 70 -5.03 7.90 9.40
C GLY A 70 -5.88 7.30 10.52
N ARG A 71 -5.39 6.27 11.17
CA ARG A 71 -6.04 5.55 12.28
C ARG A 71 -7.44 5.07 11.91
N MET A 72 -8.33 5.01 12.87
CA MET A 72 -9.73 4.57 12.69
C MET A 72 -10.60 5.56 11.87
N GLU A 73 -10.09 6.76 11.61
CA GLU A 73 -10.80 7.78 10.84
C GLU A 73 -10.68 7.60 9.32
N SER A 74 -9.71 6.80 8.86
CA SER A 74 -9.49 6.57 7.44
C SER A 74 -10.69 5.89 6.79
N ASP A 75 -11.20 6.48 5.71
CA ASP A 75 -12.34 5.90 4.98
C ASP A 75 -12.05 4.52 4.41
N TRP A 76 -10.84 4.31 3.91
CA TRP A 76 -10.44 3.01 3.37
C TRP A 76 -10.39 1.92 4.44
N TYR A 77 -9.93 2.24 5.67
CA TYR A 77 -9.95 1.32 6.80
C TYR A 77 -11.40 0.91 7.16
N ARG A 78 -12.28 1.91 7.29
CA ARG A 78 -13.71 1.66 7.55
C ARG A 78 -14.39 0.87 6.42
N ASN A 79 -13.94 1.05 5.19
CA ASN A 79 -14.42 0.29 4.05
C ASN A 79 -13.97 -1.18 4.13
N LEU A 80 -12.73 -1.45 4.54
CA LEU A 80 -12.21 -2.80 4.75
C LEU A 80 -12.89 -3.51 5.91
N LEU A 81 -13.23 -2.80 6.99
CA LEU A 81 -14.02 -3.39 8.07
C LEU A 81 -15.41 -3.85 7.59
N ALA A 82 -16.01 -3.11 6.67
CA ALA A 82 -17.32 -3.47 6.10
C ALA A 82 -17.21 -4.56 5.01
N ASN A 83 -16.11 -4.59 4.26
CA ASN A 83 -15.84 -5.53 3.16
C ASN A 83 -14.38 -6.00 3.27
N PRO A 84 -14.13 -7.07 4.04
CA PRO A 84 -12.76 -7.48 4.36
C PRO A 84 -12.02 -8.18 3.21
N GLU A 85 -12.70 -8.55 2.16
CA GLU A 85 -12.09 -9.16 0.99
C GLU A 85 -11.62 -8.09 0.00
N VAL A 86 -10.38 -8.21 -0.45
CA VAL A 86 -9.71 -7.15 -1.22
C VAL A 86 -8.68 -7.73 -2.17
N ASP A 87 -8.57 -7.14 -3.36
CA ASP A 87 -7.42 -7.36 -4.23
C ASP A 87 -6.27 -6.44 -3.83
N LEU A 88 -5.10 -7.02 -3.62
CA LEU A 88 -3.83 -6.35 -3.35
C LEU A 88 -2.99 -6.34 -4.62
N ILE A 89 -2.80 -5.19 -5.22
CA ILE A 89 -1.89 -5.00 -6.36
C ILE A 89 -0.51 -4.74 -5.79
N LEU A 90 0.31 -5.77 -5.74
CA LEU A 90 1.72 -5.72 -5.37
C LEU A 90 2.57 -5.37 -6.60
N PRO A 91 3.84 -4.95 -6.44
CA PRO A 91 4.74 -4.72 -7.56
C PRO A 91 4.88 -5.90 -8.53
N GLY A 92 4.81 -7.14 -8.02
CA GLY A 92 4.97 -8.36 -8.81
C GLY A 92 3.69 -9.05 -9.26
N GLY A 93 2.51 -8.56 -8.89
CA GLY A 93 1.24 -9.21 -9.23
C GLY A 93 0.07 -8.79 -8.36
N CYS A 94 -1.08 -9.43 -8.57
CA CYS A 94 -2.28 -9.17 -7.79
C CYS A 94 -2.66 -10.40 -6.98
N VAL A 95 -2.92 -10.20 -5.69
CA VAL A 95 -3.30 -11.23 -4.74
C VAL A 95 -4.69 -10.89 -4.19
N TYR A 96 -5.61 -11.84 -4.25
CA TYR A 96 -6.88 -11.76 -3.56
C TYR A 96 -6.68 -12.21 -2.12
N ALA A 97 -7.11 -11.40 -1.16
CA ALA A 97 -6.86 -11.64 0.26
C ALA A 97 -8.04 -11.23 1.12
N ARG A 98 -8.11 -11.81 2.32
CA ARG A 98 -9.04 -11.39 3.38
C ARG A 98 -8.28 -10.66 4.48
N MET A 99 -8.78 -9.50 4.85
CA MET A 99 -8.24 -8.67 5.91
C MET A 99 -8.76 -9.09 7.29
N ASN A 100 -7.84 -9.18 8.26
CA ASN A 100 -8.13 -9.24 9.69
C ASN A 100 -7.30 -8.16 10.41
N GLU A 101 -7.83 -7.59 11.48
CA GLU A 101 -7.07 -6.69 12.34
C GLU A 101 -6.25 -7.49 13.36
N VAL A 102 -4.97 -7.14 13.51
CA VAL A 102 -4.08 -7.74 14.50
C VAL A 102 -4.24 -6.99 15.83
N THR A 103 -4.68 -7.69 16.86
CA THR A 103 -4.92 -7.12 18.20
C THR A 103 -3.82 -7.45 19.21
N ALA A 104 -3.11 -8.57 19.03
CA ALA A 104 -2.05 -9.01 19.92
C ALA A 104 -0.85 -8.04 19.90
N ALA A 105 -0.49 -7.49 21.05
CA ALA A 105 0.52 -6.43 21.14
C ALA A 105 1.94 -6.92 20.83
N ASP A 106 2.27 -8.15 21.18
CA ASP A 106 3.54 -8.82 20.94
C ASP A 106 3.79 -9.06 19.44
N GLU A 107 2.76 -9.36 18.67
CA GLU A 107 2.85 -9.55 17.23
C GLU A 107 2.96 -8.19 16.49
N LYS A 108 2.37 -7.13 17.04
CA LYS A 108 2.32 -5.81 16.37
C LYS A 108 3.69 -5.17 16.21
N LEU A 109 4.50 -5.15 17.25
CA LEU A 109 5.69 -4.33 17.32
C LEU A 109 6.72 -4.64 16.22
N PRO A 110 7.13 -5.89 15.99
CA PRO A 110 8.11 -6.21 14.96
C PRO A 110 7.58 -5.92 13.54
N ILE A 111 6.28 -6.15 13.32
CA ILE A 111 5.66 -5.92 12.00
C ILE A 111 5.53 -4.43 11.72
N ILE A 112 5.07 -3.63 12.69
CA ILE A 112 4.99 -2.16 12.55
C ILE A 112 6.38 -1.59 12.27
N ARG A 113 7.41 -2.01 13.01
CA ARG A 113 8.80 -1.60 12.76
C ARG A 113 9.22 -1.91 11.33
N GLN A 114 8.88 -3.10 10.82
CA GLN A 114 9.21 -3.48 9.46
C GLN A 114 8.46 -2.62 8.42
N ILE A 115 7.16 -2.38 8.61
CA ILE A 115 6.38 -1.52 7.73
C ILE A 115 6.95 -0.10 7.67
N LEU A 116 7.35 0.45 8.82
CA LEU A 116 7.95 1.78 8.88
C LEU A 116 9.31 1.85 8.16
N LYS A 117 10.16 0.83 8.30
CA LYS A 117 11.40 0.70 7.53
C LYS A 117 11.11 0.58 6.03
N ASN A 118 10.06 -0.14 5.66
CA ASN A 118 9.61 -0.32 4.29
C ASN A 118 8.95 0.93 3.70
N ALA A 119 8.60 1.92 4.51
CA ALA A 119 7.95 3.15 4.04
C ALA A 119 8.90 4.10 3.30
N GLY A 120 10.20 3.78 3.22
CA GLY A 120 11.19 4.64 2.58
C GLY A 120 11.23 6.02 3.22
N PHE A 121 11.34 7.07 2.41
CA PHE A 121 11.36 8.45 2.93
C PHE A 121 10.07 8.83 3.68
N ALA A 122 8.93 8.20 3.35
CA ALA A 122 7.65 8.50 4.01
C ALA A 122 7.63 8.09 5.49
N GLY A 123 8.43 7.09 5.88
CA GLY A 123 8.55 6.66 7.26
C GLY A 123 9.02 7.75 8.21
N PHE A 124 9.85 8.67 7.72
CA PHE A 124 10.36 9.78 8.54
C PHE A 124 9.31 10.86 8.85
N PHE A 125 8.22 10.93 8.08
CA PHE A 125 7.13 11.89 8.33
C PHE A 125 6.19 11.51 9.47
N GLU A 126 6.34 10.31 10.02
CA GLU A 126 5.60 9.89 11.22
C GLU A 126 6.18 10.49 12.52
N GLY A 127 7.27 11.27 12.41
CA GLY A 127 7.84 12.03 13.52
C GLY A 127 8.92 11.29 14.31
N TYR A 128 9.46 10.19 13.77
CA TYR A 128 10.59 9.45 14.33
C TYR A 128 11.39 8.74 13.23
N ASN A 129 12.64 8.40 13.53
CA ASN A 129 13.46 7.62 12.60
C ASN A 129 13.14 6.12 12.75
N PRO A 130 12.60 5.45 11.70
CA PRO A 130 12.22 4.03 11.76
C PRO A 130 13.38 3.07 12.09
N PHE A 131 14.63 3.51 11.88
CA PHE A 131 15.82 2.68 12.07
C PHE A 131 16.40 2.77 13.49
N THR A 132 16.16 3.87 14.20
CA THR A 132 16.74 4.14 15.52
C THR A 132 15.72 4.23 16.64
N VAL A 133 14.42 4.27 16.34
CA VAL A 133 13.35 4.35 17.33
C VAL A 133 13.41 3.16 18.30
N THR A 134 13.33 3.42 19.59
CA THR A 134 13.31 2.40 20.64
C THR A 134 11.98 1.65 20.65
N ASP A 135 11.96 0.44 21.25
CA ASP A 135 10.72 -0.35 21.34
C ASP A 135 9.67 0.37 22.20
N THR A 136 10.09 0.99 23.30
CA THR A 136 9.20 1.74 24.19
C THR A 136 8.52 2.90 23.46
N GLU A 137 9.30 3.70 22.73
CA GLU A 137 8.80 4.83 21.96
C GLU A 137 7.88 4.36 20.81
N LEU A 138 8.22 3.24 20.17
CA LEU A 138 7.41 2.67 19.10
C LEU A 138 6.08 2.16 19.63
N VAL A 139 6.04 1.48 20.77
CA VAL A 139 4.81 1.02 21.45
C VAL A 139 3.90 2.20 21.74
N GLU A 140 4.44 3.27 22.36
CA GLU A 140 3.66 4.46 22.69
C GLU A 140 3.05 5.12 21.45
N LYS A 141 3.85 5.34 20.41
CA LYS A 141 3.41 6.01 19.18
C LYS A 141 2.50 5.16 18.29
N SER A 142 2.59 3.83 18.39
CA SER A 142 1.78 2.90 17.60
C SER A 142 0.56 2.36 18.32
N ALA A 143 0.31 2.75 19.58
CA ALA A 143 -0.80 2.25 20.39
C ALA A 143 -2.16 2.32 19.67
N ASP A 144 -2.43 3.44 19.00
CA ASP A 144 -3.69 3.69 18.28
C ASP A 144 -3.62 3.36 16.77
N LEU A 145 -2.51 2.77 16.29
CA LEU A 145 -2.39 2.43 14.87
C LEU A 145 -2.99 1.04 14.61
N PRO A 146 -4.08 0.94 13.81
CA PRO A 146 -4.58 -0.36 13.40
C PRO A 146 -3.54 -1.05 12.50
N LEU A 147 -3.13 -2.25 12.89
CA LEU A 147 -2.33 -3.15 12.07
C LEU A 147 -3.26 -4.14 11.40
N LEU A 148 -3.21 -4.18 10.07
CA LEU A 148 -4.05 -5.03 9.25
C LEU A 148 -3.20 -6.16 8.67
N CYS A 149 -3.68 -7.40 8.83
CA CYS A 149 -3.13 -8.61 8.23
C CYS A 149 -4.04 -9.04 7.09
N PHE A 150 -3.46 -9.27 5.93
CA PHE A 150 -4.15 -9.79 4.75
C PHE A 150 -3.68 -11.22 4.50
N HIS A 151 -4.60 -12.16 4.65
CA HIS A 151 -4.38 -13.58 4.38
C HIS A 151 -4.65 -13.85 2.90
N PRO A 152 -3.66 -14.26 2.10
CA PRO A 152 -3.86 -14.62 0.71
C PRO A 152 -4.85 -15.77 0.55
N LEU A 153 -5.85 -15.59 -0.30
CA LEU A 153 -6.85 -16.60 -0.67
C LEU A 153 -6.57 -17.19 -2.05
N GLY A 154 -5.84 -16.43 -2.90
CA GLY A 154 -5.52 -16.84 -4.26
C GLY A 154 -4.97 -15.69 -5.08
N LEU A 155 -4.83 -15.92 -6.38
CA LEU A 155 -4.49 -14.84 -7.32
C LEU A 155 -5.69 -13.90 -7.45
N GLY A 156 -5.43 -12.60 -7.51
CA GLY A 156 -6.46 -11.62 -7.76
C GLY A 156 -7.05 -11.75 -9.16
N SER A 157 -8.33 -11.40 -9.30
CA SER A 157 -9.08 -11.46 -10.56
C SER A 157 -8.56 -10.47 -11.62
N GLY A 158 -7.54 -9.72 -11.30
CA GLY A 158 -7.04 -8.62 -12.10
C GLY A 158 -7.91 -7.37 -11.96
N PRO A 159 -7.47 -6.25 -12.53
CA PRO A 159 -8.22 -5.02 -12.47
C PRO A 159 -9.48 -5.14 -13.33
N SER A 160 -10.63 -5.10 -12.71
CA SER A 160 -11.91 -4.91 -13.40
C SER A 160 -12.18 -3.43 -13.72
N ASP A 161 -11.21 -2.56 -13.49
CA ASP A 161 -11.33 -1.13 -13.77
C ASP A 161 -10.92 -0.79 -15.21
N ALA A 162 -11.34 0.38 -15.67
CA ALA A 162 -11.05 0.88 -17.02
C ALA A 162 -9.54 1.09 -17.31
N GLY A 163 -8.68 1.01 -16.30
CA GLY A 163 -7.23 1.12 -16.43
C GLY A 163 -6.50 -0.21 -16.60
N GLY A 164 -7.21 -1.34 -16.66
CA GLY A 164 -6.58 -2.67 -16.72
C GLY A 164 -5.66 -2.90 -17.91
N TRP A 165 -5.88 -2.22 -19.01
CA TRP A 165 -5.07 -2.30 -20.23
C TRP A 165 -3.97 -1.23 -20.33
N ALA A 166 -3.83 -0.38 -19.34
CA ALA A 166 -2.87 0.73 -19.40
C ALA A 166 -1.40 0.25 -19.51
N TRP A 167 -1.09 -0.95 -19.00
CA TRP A 167 0.23 -1.59 -19.13
C TRP A 167 0.65 -1.82 -20.59
N PHE A 168 -0.32 -2.03 -21.50
CA PHE A 168 -0.05 -2.27 -22.92
C PHE A 168 0.65 -1.08 -23.56
N TRP A 169 0.26 0.14 -23.22
CA TRP A 169 0.91 1.35 -23.72
C TRP A 169 2.34 1.50 -23.21
N ALA A 170 2.61 1.15 -21.95
CA ALA A 170 3.96 1.13 -21.43
C ALA A 170 4.84 0.12 -22.19
N PHE A 171 4.31 -1.05 -22.50
CA PHE A 171 4.98 -2.06 -23.32
C PHE A 171 5.27 -1.53 -24.74
N VAL A 172 4.29 -0.95 -25.43
CA VAL A 172 4.45 -0.38 -26.78
C VAL A 172 5.52 0.72 -26.80
N VAL A 173 5.48 1.65 -25.84
CA VAL A 173 6.49 2.72 -25.73
C VAL A 173 7.88 2.12 -25.50
N THR A 174 8.01 1.13 -24.63
CA THR A 174 9.29 0.47 -24.36
C THR A 174 9.85 -0.19 -25.62
N VAL A 175 9.03 -0.90 -26.38
CA VAL A 175 9.44 -1.53 -27.65
C VAL A 175 9.89 -0.48 -28.66
N ILE A 176 9.15 0.62 -28.81
CA ILE A 176 9.53 1.74 -29.70
C ILE A 176 10.89 2.31 -29.29
N LEU A 177 11.10 2.57 -28.00
CA LEU A 177 12.38 3.10 -27.49
C LEU A 177 13.54 2.15 -27.76
N ILE A 178 13.36 0.84 -27.54
CA ILE A 178 14.38 -0.17 -27.86
C ILE A 178 14.73 -0.14 -29.37
N VAL A 179 13.71 -0.11 -30.23
CA VAL A 179 13.92 -0.06 -31.68
C VAL A 179 14.66 1.19 -32.11
N LEU A 180 14.36 2.34 -31.49
CA LEU A 180 15.06 3.61 -31.79
C LEU A 180 16.50 3.63 -31.28
N LEU A 181 16.80 2.94 -30.17
CA LEU A 181 18.15 2.87 -29.60
C LEU A 181 19.07 1.87 -30.32
N VAL A 182 18.51 0.86 -30.99
CA VAL A 182 19.27 -0.17 -31.72
C VAL A 182 19.49 0.20 -33.19
N ARG A 183 18.85 1.25 -33.70
CA ARG A 183 19.09 1.83 -35.03
C ARG A 183 20.25 2.82 -35.01
#